data_9a62421b081f4043244b8dc6bf37fbf6
#
_entry.id   9a62421b081f4043244b8dc6bf37fbf6
#
_cell.length_a   1.000
_cell.length_b   1.000
_cell.length_c   1.000
_cell.angle_alpha   90.00
_cell.angle_beta   90.00
_cell.angle_gamma   90.00
#
_symmetry.space_group_name_H-M   'P 1'
#
loop_
_entity.id
_entity.type
_entity.pdbx_description
1 polymer ?
#
loop_
_entity_poly.entity_id
_entity_poly.type
_entity_poly.pdbx_seq_one_letter_code
_entity_poly.pdbx_strand_id
1 'polypeptide(L)'
;VEDLQNPFLASTFDNGNTAIGHNLYIKGNLLYEANYTSGMRVFDLGQNPLDPPEIAYYDTIPSTDAASFNGLWSIFPYFPSGTVIGSDFDAGFFVWTVAQPIGLSLDANPGEFLPSAGFEASVQISVPQSGTLDPNSPKLLWSTDGAANESPLVYQPASDRWVASTGPLPCNANVVWSVEVANDEGLSFALGPFSGVVADSSD
;
A
#
# COMPACT_ATOMS: atom_id res chain seq x y z
N VAL A 1 -15.59 13.90 -10.23
CA VAL A 1 -16.50 15.06 -10.21
C VAL A 1 -17.92 14.52 -10.20
N GLU A 2 -18.65 14.68 -9.09
CA GLU A 2 -20.01 14.15 -8.94
C GLU A 2 -21.03 14.99 -9.73
N ASP A 3 -20.81 16.30 -9.79
CA ASP A 3 -21.62 17.23 -10.57
C ASP A 3 -20.73 18.03 -11.53
N LEU A 4 -20.79 17.70 -12.81
CA LEU A 4 -20.01 18.36 -13.85
C LEU A 4 -20.46 19.80 -14.13
N GLN A 5 -21.67 20.16 -13.72
CA GLN A 5 -22.20 21.51 -13.92
C GLN A 5 -21.80 22.48 -12.80
N ASN A 6 -21.47 21.95 -11.62
CA ASN A 6 -21.04 22.71 -10.46
C ASN A 6 -19.75 22.10 -9.86
N PRO A 7 -18.62 22.14 -10.58
CA PRO A 7 -17.36 21.62 -10.07
C PRO A 7 -16.86 22.47 -8.90
N PHE A 8 -16.31 21.83 -7.88
CA PHE A 8 -15.64 22.52 -6.78
C PHE A 8 -14.24 21.93 -6.54
N LEU A 9 -13.33 22.73 -6.02
CA LEU A 9 -12.01 22.27 -5.60
C LEU A 9 -12.14 21.54 -4.27
N ALA A 10 -11.99 20.22 -4.28
CA ALA A 10 -12.12 19.39 -3.08
C ALA A 10 -10.86 19.48 -2.18
N SER A 11 -9.68 19.47 -2.79
CA SER A 11 -8.39 19.57 -2.11
C SER A 11 -7.30 20.06 -3.05
N THR A 12 -6.19 20.53 -2.47
CA THR A 12 -4.89 20.68 -3.14
C THR A 12 -3.91 19.72 -2.48
N PHE A 13 -3.08 19.08 -3.28
CA PHE A 13 -2.07 18.16 -2.84
C PHE A 13 -0.70 18.66 -3.31
N ASP A 14 0.31 18.54 -2.45
CA ASP A 14 1.71 18.86 -2.75
C ASP A 14 2.56 17.67 -2.33
N ASN A 15 3.36 17.13 -3.24
CA ASN A 15 4.22 15.97 -2.99
C ASN A 15 5.50 16.31 -2.17
N GLY A 16 5.64 17.55 -1.71
CA GLY A 16 6.79 18.00 -0.91
C GLY A 16 8.09 18.20 -1.71
N ASN A 17 8.04 18.08 -3.04
CA ASN A 17 9.17 18.23 -3.93
C ASN A 17 9.17 19.62 -4.59
N THR A 18 10.33 20.19 -4.92
CA THR A 18 10.45 21.48 -5.57
C THR A 18 10.37 21.44 -7.10
N ALA A 19 10.47 20.24 -7.69
CA ALA A 19 10.32 20.05 -9.12
C ALA A 19 8.91 20.38 -9.61
N ILE A 20 8.77 20.61 -10.92
CA ILE A 20 7.49 21.01 -11.51
C ILE A 20 6.68 19.76 -11.81
N GLY A 21 5.49 19.60 -11.19
CA GLY A 21 4.50 18.62 -11.57
C GLY A 21 3.93 18.95 -12.97
N HIS A 22 3.81 17.94 -13.85
CA HIS A 22 3.42 18.21 -15.23
C HIS A 22 2.24 17.34 -15.70
N ASN A 23 2.48 16.07 -16.08
CA ASN A 23 1.45 15.18 -16.59
C ASN A 23 1.00 14.17 -15.53
N LEU A 24 -0.33 14.01 -15.43
CA LEU A 24 -0.98 13.16 -14.45
C LEU A 24 -1.86 12.13 -15.16
N TYR A 25 -1.76 10.86 -14.74
CA TYR A 25 -2.58 9.76 -15.24
C TYR A 25 -3.06 8.89 -14.10
N ILE A 26 -4.34 8.51 -14.11
CA ILE A 26 -4.92 7.63 -13.11
C ILE A 26 -5.22 6.28 -13.75
N LYS A 27 -4.69 5.19 -13.15
CA LYS A 27 -5.01 3.81 -13.51
C LYS A 27 -5.37 3.03 -12.25
N GLY A 28 -6.63 2.59 -12.15
CA GLY A 28 -7.16 2.04 -10.90
C GLY A 28 -7.12 3.10 -9.79
N ASN A 29 -6.53 2.75 -8.67
CA ASN A 29 -6.34 3.66 -7.53
C ASN A 29 -4.98 4.37 -7.53
N LEU A 30 -4.18 4.23 -8.58
CA LEU A 30 -2.87 4.84 -8.64
C LEU A 30 -2.86 6.08 -9.52
N LEU A 31 -2.30 7.16 -8.99
CA LEU A 31 -1.96 8.37 -9.70
C LEU A 31 -0.48 8.31 -10.10
N TYR A 32 -0.21 8.44 -11.39
CA TYR A 32 1.13 8.51 -11.96
C TYR A 32 1.41 9.95 -12.37
N GLU A 33 2.48 10.53 -11.87
CA GLU A 33 2.89 11.89 -12.17
C GLU A 33 4.26 11.91 -12.87
N ALA A 34 4.34 12.63 -14.00
CA ALA A 34 5.61 13.05 -14.57
C ALA A 34 5.96 14.40 -13.93
N ASN A 35 7.01 14.42 -13.11
CA ASN A 35 7.39 15.55 -12.26
C ASN A 35 8.78 16.07 -12.64
N TYR A 36 8.96 16.38 -13.91
CA TYR A 36 10.19 16.91 -14.51
C TYR A 36 11.49 16.38 -13.86
N THR A 37 12.25 17.24 -13.18
CA THR A 37 13.59 16.91 -12.62
C THR A 37 13.53 15.85 -11.54
N SER A 38 12.42 15.61 -10.89
CA SER A 38 12.26 14.52 -9.90
C SER A 38 11.71 13.21 -10.49
N GLY A 39 11.46 13.17 -11.81
CA GLY A 39 11.11 11.96 -12.54
C GLY A 39 9.66 11.51 -12.35
N MET A 40 9.45 10.19 -12.28
CA MET A 40 8.12 9.60 -12.07
C MET A 40 7.80 9.50 -10.58
N ARG A 41 6.59 9.92 -10.19
CA ARG A 41 6.02 9.77 -8.86
C ARG A 41 4.72 8.99 -8.95
N VAL A 42 4.46 8.09 -8.00
CA VAL A 42 3.25 7.27 -7.96
C VAL A 42 2.61 7.37 -6.58
N PHE A 43 1.32 7.71 -6.55
CA PHE A 43 0.56 7.92 -5.34
C PHE A 43 -0.65 7.00 -5.26
N ASP A 44 -1.04 6.56 -4.06
CA ASP A 44 -2.18 5.69 -3.82
C ASP A 44 -3.43 6.50 -3.42
N LEU A 45 -4.31 6.72 -4.39
CA LEU A 45 -5.61 7.38 -4.18
C LEU A 45 -6.60 6.52 -3.37
N GLY A 46 -6.38 5.21 -3.32
CA GLY A 46 -7.25 4.28 -2.59
C GLY A 46 -7.15 4.45 -1.08
N GLN A 47 -6.00 4.88 -0.57
CA GLN A 47 -5.80 5.15 0.85
C GLN A 47 -6.41 6.50 1.26
N ASN A 48 -6.07 7.57 0.55
CA ASN A 48 -6.62 8.90 0.78
C ASN A 48 -6.61 9.72 -0.51
N PRO A 49 -7.73 9.88 -1.22
CA PRO A 49 -7.75 10.60 -2.48
C PRO A 49 -7.55 12.12 -2.35
N LEU A 50 -7.65 12.69 -1.14
CA LEU A 50 -7.47 14.12 -0.88
C LEU A 50 -6.03 14.48 -0.48
N ASP A 51 -5.25 13.49 -0.02
CA ASP A 51 -3.85 13.61 0.37
C ASP A 51 -3.19 12.23 0.19
N PRO A 52 -2.96 11.81 -1.07
CA PRO A 52 -2.54 10.45 -1.38
C PRO A 52 -1.07 10.23 -1.01
N PRO A 53 -0.76 9.14 -0.28
CA PRO A 53 0.62 8.79 0.03
C PRO A 53 1.40 8.42 -1.23
N GLU A 54 2.65 8.88 -1.33
CA GLU A 54 3.59 8.39 -2.33
C GLU A 54 3.99 6.96 -1.99
N ILE A 55 3.86 6.06 -2.96
CA ILE A 55 4.17 4.63 -2.80
C ILE A 55 5.35 4.16 -3.66
N ALA A 56 5.70 4.90 -4.70
CA ALA A 56 6.84 4.60 -5.55
C ALA A 56 7.32 5.86 -6.28
N TYR A 57 8.61 5.86 -6.63
CA TYR A 57 9.18 6.88 -7.49
C TYR A 57 10.37 6.33 -8.29
N TYR A 58 10.69 7.03 -9.36
CA TYR A 58 11.93 6.85 -10.09
C TYR A 58 12.45 8.22 -10.52
N ASP A 59 13.54 8.65 -9.90
CA ASP A 59 14.18 9.91 -10.20
C ASP A 59 15.04 9.78 -11.47
N THR A 60 14.73 10.56 -12.50
CA THR A 60 15.46 10.55 -13.78
C THR A 60 16.64 11.50 -13.77
N ILE A 61 16.72 12.45 -12.83
CA ILE A 61 17.84 13.39 -12.64
C ILE A 61 18.26 13.47 -11.16
N PRO A 62 18.88 12.44 -10.58
CA PRO A 62 19.19 12.38 -9.14
C PRO A 62 20.08 13.50 -8.59
N SER A 63 20.57 14.38 -9.44
CA SER A 63 21.45 15.49 -9.05
C SER A 63 20.71 16.75 -8.62
N THR A 64 19.39 16.85 -8.88
CA THR A 64 18.61 18.07 -8.61
C THR A 64 17.09 17.87 -8.69
N ASP A 65 16.38 18.49 -7.77
CA ASP A 65 14.92 18.68 -7.81
C ASP A 65 14.54 20.14 -8.12
N ALA A 66 15.41 20.89 -8.78
CA ALA A 66 15.14 22.28 -9.11
C ALA A 66 13.91 22.44 -10.01
N ALA A 67 13.10 23.48 -9.77
CA ALA A 67 11.98 23.86 -10.63
C ALA A 67 12.47 24.25 -12.04
N SER A 68 12.56 23.29 -12.92
CA SER A 68 13.11 23.41 -14.26
C SER A 68 12.32 22.52 -15.22
N PHE A 69 12.28 22.87 -16.50
CA PHE A 69 11.61 22.10 -17.56
C PHE A 69 12.53 21.02 -18.17
N ASN A 70 13.40 20.41 -17.37
CA ASN A 70 14.25 19.28 -17.72
C ASN A 70 13.71 18.01 -17.05
N GLY A 71 14.12 16.83 -17.56
CA GLY A 71 13.73 15.54 -16.99
C GLY A 71 12.43 14.98 -17.58
N LEU A 72 11.63 14.34 -16.77
CA LEU A 72 10.49 13.55 -17.23
C LEU A 72 9.32 14.42 -17.68
N TRP A 73 9.08 14.44 -18.99
CA TRP A 73 8.00 15.20 -19.62
C TRP A 73 6.64 14.54 -19.49
N SER A 74 6.56 13.22 -19.77
CA SER A 74 5.29 12.49 -19.83
C SER A 74 5.49 11.02 -19.52
N ILE A 75 4.40 10.40 -19.06
CA ILE A 75 4.32 8.96 -18.78
C ILE A 75 3.07 8.38 -19.45
N PHE A 76 3.04 7.05 -19.63
CA PHE A 76 1.87 6.32 -20.09
C PHE A 76 1.75 4.98 -19.34
N PRO A 77 0.78 4.85 -18.40
CA PRO A 77 0.66 3.67 -17.54
C PRO A 77 -0.36 2.62 -18.04
N TYR A 78 -0.97 2.78 -19.20
CA TYR A 78 -2.17 2.02 -19.58
C TYR A 78 -1.92 0.71 -20.32
N PHE A 79 -0.68 0.24 -20.45
CA PHE A 79 -0.45 -1.08 -21.03
C PHE A 79 -1.08 -2.19 -20.18
N PRO A 80 -1.73 -3.20 -20.82
CA PRO A 80 -2.29 -4.35 -20.10
C PRO A 80 -1.26 -5.16 -19.30
N SER A 81 0.01 -5.12 -19.74
CA SER A 81 1.13 -5.79 -19.05
C SER A 81 1.54 -5.15 -17.71
N GLY A 82 0.97 -3.99 -17.33
CA GLY A 82 1.43 -3.20 -16.20
C GLY A 82 2.66 -2.33 -16.50
N THR A 83 3.23 -2.45 -17.69
CA THR A 83 4.35 -1.62 -18.11
C THR A 83 3.98 -0.14 -18.12
N VAL A 84 4.85 0.69 -17.59
CA VAL A 84 4.78 2.14 -17.66
C VAL A 84 5.92 2.64 -18.53
N ILE A 85 5.65 3.54 -19.43
CA ILE A 85 6.70 4.18 -20.23
C ILE A 85 6.77 5.67 -19.93
N GLY A 86 7.96 6.26 -20.06
CA GLY A 86 8.17 7.68 -19.87
C GLY A 86 9.08 8.29 -20.94
N SER A 87 8.80 9.55 -21.24
CA SER A 87 9.59 10.37 -22.14
C SER A 87 10.28 11.46 -21.35
N ASP A 88 11.59 11.48 -21.37
CA ASP A 88 12.44 12.42 -20.64
C ASP A 88 13.23 13.27 -21.62
N PHE A 89 13.37 14.57 -21.35
CA PHE A 89 14.07 15.51 -22.24
C PHE A 89 15.57 15.24 -22.35
N ASP A 90 16.19 14.82 -21.25
CA ASP A 90 17.63 14.71 -21.14
C ASP A 90 18.09 13.26 -21.31
N ALA A 91 17.36 12.30 -20.71
CA ALA A 91 17.72 10.89 -20.67
C ALA A 91 16.98 10.01 -21.69
N GLY A 92 15.99 10.56 -22.43
CA GLY A 92 15.32 9.89 -23.51
C GLY A 92 14.10 9.07 -23.09
N PHE A 93 14.09 7.75 -23.28
CA PHE A 93 12.93 6.92 -23.09
C PHE A 93 13.14 5.88 -21.98
N PHE A 94 12.21 5.85 -21.04
CA PHE A 94 12.21 4.89 -19.94
C PHE A 94 11.09 3.86 -20.08
N VAL A 95 11.35 2.66 -19.56
CA VAL A 95 10.37 1.58 -19.45
C VAL A 95 10.47 1.02 -18.03
N TRP A 96 9.35 1.07 -17.31
CA TRP A 96 9.26 0.58 -15.93
C TRP A 96 8.18 -0.47 -15.78
N THR A 97 8.36 -1.34 -14.80
CA THR A 97 7.28 -2.09 -14.16
C THR A 97 7.08 -1.48 -12.77
N VAL A 98 5.88 -0.97 -12.51
CA VAL A 98 5.52 -0.48 -11.18
C VAL A 98 4.87 -1.64 -10.45
N ALA A 99 5.53 -2.09 -9.38
CA ALA A 99 4.93 -3.09 -8.49
C ALA A 99 3.64 -2.50 -7.89
N GLN A 100 2.51 -3.09 -8.25
CA GLN A 100 1.22 -2.69 -7.69
C GLN A 100 1.16 -3.18 -6.25
N PRO A 101 0.68 -2.37 -5.30
CA PRO A 101 0.51 -2.84 -3.94
C PRO A 101 -0.48 -4.01 -3.89
N ILE A 102 -0.11 -5.04 -3.16
CA ILE A 102 -1.06 -6.10 -2.81
C ILE A 102 -2.08 -5.49 -1.85
N GLY A 103 -3.35 -5.50 -2.23
CA GLY A 103 -4.43 -5.00 -1.38
C GLY A 103 -4.71 -5.95 -0.23
N LEU A 104 -4.80 -5.41 0.98
CA LEU A 104 -5.15 -6.14 2.18
C LEU A 104 -6.39 -5.51 2.82
N SER A 105 -7.38 -6.32 3.17
CA SER A 105 -8.53 -5.87 3.92
C SER A 105 -8.95 -6.89 4.97
N LEU A 106 -9.24 -6.41 6.19
CA LEU A 106 -9.81 -7.24 7.27
C LEU A 106 -11.32 -7.38 7.10
N ASP A 107 -11.84 -8.57 7.36
CA ASP A 107 -13.28 -8.79 7.45
C ASP A 107 -13.86 -8.12 8.70
N ALA A 108 -13.13 -8.20 9.82
CA ALA A 108 -13.47 -7.52 11.06
C ALA A 108 -12.20 -7.24 11.88
N ASN A 109 -12.14 -6.07 12.51
CA ASN A 109 -11.14 -5.78 13.54
C ASN A 109 -11.61 -6.41 14.86
N PRO A 110 -10.79 -7.22 15.56
CA PRO A 110 -11.14 -7.80 16.86
C PRO A 110 -11.46 -6.76 17.96
N GLY A 111 -11.11 -5.47 17.74
CA GLY A 111 -11.41 -4.40 18.66
C GLY A 111 -10.29 -4.12 19.67
N GLU A 112 -10.58 -3.24 20.63
CA GLU A 112 -9.62 -2.84 21.67
C GLU A 112 -9.49 -3.87 22.79
N PHE A 113 -10.51 -4.69 23.00
CA PHE A 113 -10.52 -5.77 24.00
C PHE A 113 -10.41 -7.13 23.30
N LEU A 114 -9.30 -7.81 23.56
CA LEU A 114 -8.99 -9.09 22.93
C LEU A 114 -9.31 -10.25 23.87
N PRO A 115 -9.88 -11.36 23.37
CA PRO A 115 -10.14 -12.52 24.20
C PRO A 115 -8.84 -13.23 24.64
N SER A 116 -8.79 -13.74 25.88
CA SER A 116 -7.64 -14.51 26.37
C SER A 116 -7.43 -15.85 25.64
N ALA A 117 -8.46 -16.35 24.97
CA ALA A 117 -8.34 -17.51 24.07
C ALA A 117 -7.55 -17.18 22.77
N GLY A 118 -7.24 -15.91 22.56
CA GLY A 118 -6.68 -15.40 21.33
C GLY A 118 -7.75 -14.98 20.32
N PHE A 119 -7.32 -14.43 19.20
CA PHE A 119 -8.22 -14.04 18.10
C PHE A 119 -7.76 -14.62 16.77
N GLU A 120 -8.69 -14.64 15.83
CA GLU A 120 -8.45 -15.01 14.44
C GLU A 120 -8.46 -13.74 13.58
N ALA A 121 -7.43 -13.56 12.76
CA ALA A 121 -7.41 -12.57 11.71
C ALA A 121 -7.87 -13.23 10.40
N SER A 122 -8.94 -12.70 9.81
CA SER A 122 -9.45 -13.10 8.51
C SER A 122 -9.29 -11.93 7.54
N VAL A 123 -8.52 -12.15 6.47
CA VAL A 123 -8.18 -11.09 5.52
C VAL A 123 -8.45 -11.52 4.09
N GLN A 124 -8.88 -10.58 3.28
CA GLN A 124 -8.86 -10.68 1.83
C GLN A 124 -7.55 -10.13 1.30
N ILE A 125 -6.87 -10.90 0.45
CA ILE A 125 -5.66 -10.48 -0.25
C ILE A 125 -6.03 -10.30 -1.71
N SER A 126 -5.90 -9.09 -2.21
CA SER A 126 -6.14 -8.73 -3.60
C SER A 126 -4.82 -8.57 -4.33
N VAL A 127 -4.48 -9.52 -5.19
CA VAL A 127 -3.27 -9.48 -6.01
C VAL A 127 -3.60 -8.77 -7.33
N PRO A 128 -2.88 -7.69 -7.68
CA PRO A 128 -3.09 -7.02 -8.96
C PRO A 128 -2.70 -7.91 -10.15
N GLN A 129 -3.25 -7.63 -11.34
CA GLN A 129 -3.02 -8.44 -12.55
C GLN A 129 -1.54 -8.56 -12.96
N SER A 130 -0.71 -7.59 -12.58
CA SER A 130 0.74 -7.57 -12.86
C SER A 130 1.59 -8.06 -11.69
N GLY A 131 0.98 -8.46 -10.58
CA GLY A 131 1.68 -8.89 -9.38
C GLY A 131 1.53 -10.39 -9.13
N THR A 132 2.45 -10.93 -8.38
CA THR A 132 2.41 -12.32 -7.91
C THR A 132 2.63 -12.32 -6.40
N LEU A 133 1.71 -12.91 -5.65
CA LEU A 133 1.88 -13.12 -4.21
C LEU A 133 2.91 -14.24 -3.99
N ASP A 134 3.93 -14.01 -3.16
CA ASP A 134 4.69 -15.13 -2.60
C ASP A 134 3.75 -15.94 -1.68
N PRO A 135 3.40 -17.18 -2.03
CA PRO A 135 2.41 -17.97 -1.29
C PRO A 135 2.84 -18.31 0.15
N ASN A 136 4.12 -18.16 0.47
CA ASN A 136 4.67 -18.40 1.80
C ASN A 136 4.82 -17.13 2.64
N SER A 137 4.55 -15.97 2.05
CA SER A 137 4.72 -14.68 2.73
C SER A 137 3.58 -14.28 3.67
N PRO A 138 2.29 -14.66 3.43
CA PRO A 138 1.20 -14.16 4.25
C PRO A 138 1.33 -14.61 5.71
N LYS A 139 1.40 -13.65 6.64
CA LYS A 139 1.51 -13.92 8.07
C LYS A 139 0.80 -12.88 8.93
N LEU A 140 0.30 -13.35 10.06
CA LEU A 140 -0.10 -12.54 11.18
C LEU A 140 1.12 -12.35 12.09
N LEU A 141 1.49 -11.11 12.33
CA LEU A 141 2.54 -10.73 13.27
C LEU A 141 1.89 -10.12 14.49
N TRP A 142 2.33 -10.47 15.69
CA TRP A 142 1.90 -9.77 16.89
C TRP A 142 2.99 -9.75 17.95
N SER A 143 2.93 -8.75 18.83
CA SER A 143 3.75 -8.69 20.03
C SER A 143 2.86 -8.64 21.26
N THR A 144 3.28 -9.36 22.29
CA THR A 144 2.63 -9.37 23.62
C THR A 144 3.62 -8.77 24.59
N ASP A 145 3.32 -7.59 25.13
CA ASP A 145 4.22 -6.85 26.03
C ASP A 145 5.65 -6.72 25.46
N GLY A 146 5.75 -6.56 24.12
CA GLY A 146 7.02 -6.43 23.41
C GLY A 146 7.66 -7.75 22.93
N ALA A 147 7.13 -8.91 23.34
CA ALA A 147 7.60 -10.20 22.81
C ALA A 147 6.94 -10.49 21.44
N ALA A 148 7.76 -10.59 20.38
CA ALA A 148 7.30 -10.81 19.02
C ALA A 148 6.91 -12.27 18.76
N ASN A 149 5.83 -12.45 18.02
CA ASN A 149 5.29 -13.73 17.58
C ASN A 149 4.83 -13.63 16.11
N GLU A 150 4.72 -14.76 15.44
CA GLU A 150 4.14 -14.85 14.09
C GLU A 150 3.36 -16.14 13.89
N SER A 151 2.38 -16.11 12.97
CA SER A 151 1.63 -17.27 12.50
C SER A 151 1.39 -17.13 11.00
N PRO A 152 1.61 -18.18 10.18
CA PRO A 152 1.28 -18.12 8.77
C PRO A 152 -0.22 -18.01 8.57
N LEU A 153 -0.64 -17.16 7.61
CA LEU A 153 -2.02 -17.19 7.14
C LEU A 153 -2.21 -18.36 6.18
N VAL A 154 -3.31 -19.06 6.35
CA VAL A 154 -3.71 -20.19 5.53
C VAL A 154 -4.90 -19.81 4.65
N TYR A 155 -4.77 -20.02 3.35
CA TYR A 155 -5.87 -19.75 2.42
C TYR A 155 -7.01 -20.77 2.60
N GLN A 156 -8.22 -20.25 2.71
CA GLN A 156 -9.46 -21.02 2.83
C GLN A 156 -10.32 -20.85 1.58
N PRO A 157 -10.31 -21.80 0.63
CA PRO A 157 -11.00 -21.66 -0.65
C PRO A 157 -12.52 -21.48 -0.53
N ALA A 158 -13.13 -22.03 0.52
CA ALA A 158 -14.59 -21.96 0.71
C ALA A 158 -15.10 -20.53 1.01
N SER A 159 -14.26 -19.71 1.64
CA SER A 159 -14.59 -18.32 2.00
C SER A 159 -13.83 -17.29 1.17
N ASP A 160 -12.86 -17.71 0.36
CA ASP A 160 -11.91 -16.83 -0.33
C ASP A 160 -11.18 -15.90 0.65
N ARG A 161 -10.67 -16.49 1.75
CA ARG A 161 -10.00 -15.76 2.83
C ARG A 161 -8.70 -16.41 3.22
N TRP A 162 -7.80 -15.57 3.73
CA TRP A 162 -6.58 -15.99 4.40
C TRP A 162 -6.77 -15.81 5.90
N VAL A 163 -6.49 -16.84 6.67
CA VAL A 163 -6.83 -16.90 8.10
C VAL A 163 -5.64 -17.34 8.92
N ALA A 164 -5.41 -16.65 10.03
CA ALA A 164 -4.44 -17.04 11.06
C ALA A 164 -4.96 -16.73 12.46
N SER A 165 -4.50 -17.48 13.44
CA SER A 165 -4.84 -17.28 14.86
C SER A 165 -3.58 -16.97 15.67
N THR A 166 -3.73 -16.11 16.69
CA THR A 166 -2.67 -15.86 17.67
C THR A 166 -2.48 -17.03 18.65
N GLY A 167 -3.49 -17.90 18.81
CA GLY A 167 -3.57 -18.79 19.97
C GLY A 167 -3.83 -18.03 21.27
N PRO A 168 -3.76 -18.68 22.44
CA PRO A 168 -4.02 -18.06 23.73
C PRO A 168 -3.08 -16.89 24.04
N LEU A 169 -3.64 -15.82 24.60
CA LEU A 169 -2.93 -14.60 24.97
C LEU A 169 -2.95 -14.42 26.49
N PRO A 170 -1.88 -13.91 27.13
CA PRO A 170 -1.86 -13.61 28.54
C PRO A 170 -2.89 -12.53 28.91
N CYS A 171 -3.66 -12.73 29.98
CA CYS A 171 -4.60 -11.73 30.49
C CYS A 171 -3.88 -10.41 30.80
N ASN A 172 -4.55 -9.29 30.57
CA ASN A 172 -4.07 -7.93 30.77
C ASN A 172 -2.82 -7.54 29.94
N ALA A 173 -2.40 -8.37 28.99
CA ALA A 173 -1.28 -8.06 28.12
C ALA A 173 -1.67 -7.00 27.08
N ASN A 174 -0.73 -6.10 26.76
CA ASN A 174 -0.86 -5.23 25.61
C ASN A 174 -0.42 -5.97 24.36
N VAL A 175 -1.29 -6.00 23.34
CA VAL A 175 -1.03 -6.66 22.06
C VAL A 175 -1.00 -5.61 20.97
N VAL A 176 0.07 -5.63 20.17
CA VAL A 176 0.14 -4.91 18.89
C VAL A 176 0.27 -5.95 17.78
N TRP A 177 -0.54 -5.83 16.75
CA TRP A 177 -0.56 -6.82 15.67
C TRP A 177 -0.72 -6.20 14.29
N SER A 178 -0.26 -6.92 13.26
CA SER A 178 -0.38 -6.57 11.85
C SER A 178 -0.50 -7.82 11.00
N VAL A 179 -0.97 -7.66 9.78
CA VAL A 179 -0.89 -8.68 8.74
C VAL A 179 0.13 -8.23 7.71
N GLU A 180 1.05 -9.11 7.34
CA GLU A 180 2.04 -8.85 6.32
C GLU A 180 1.98 -9.88 5.20
N VAL A 181 2.25 -9.42 3.98
CA VAL A 181 2.44 -10.25 2.79
C VAL A 181 3.59 -9.69 1.97
N ALA A 182 4.18 -10.51 1.10
CA ALA A 182 5.15 -10.04 0.12
C ALA A 182 4.79 -10.53 -1.29
N ASN A 183 5.26 -9.82 -2.30
CA ASN A 183 5.25 -10.34 -3.67
C ASN A 183 6.47 -11.22 -3.93
N ASP A 184 6.52 -11.85 -5.10
CA ASP A 184 7.63 -12.70 -5.54
C ASP A 184 8.95 -11.92 -5.78
N GLU A 185 8.91 -10.59 -5.85
CA GLU A 185 10.08 -9.72 -5.91
C GLU A 185 10.60 -9.34 -4.50
N GLY A 186 9.92 -9.78 -3.42
CA GLY A 186 10.30 -9.51 -2.03
C GLY A 186 9.84 -8.15 -1.49
N LEU A 187 8.94 -7.45 -2.20
CA LEU A 187 8.30 -6.24 -1.67
C LEU A 187 7.22 -6.64 -0.66
N SER A 188 7.30 -6.09 0.54
CA SER A 188 6.36 -6.36 1.62
C SER A 188 5.25 -5.31 1.70
N PHE A 189 4.05 -5.76 2.03
CA PHE A 189 2.86 -4.94 2.24
C PHE A 189 2.26 -5.31 3.58
N ALA A 190 1.80 -4.32 4.35
CA ALA A 190 1.26 -4.54 5.68
C ALA A 190 -0.09 -3.88 5.88
N LEU A 191 -0.92 -4.48 6.70
CA LEU A 191 -2.18 -3.94 7.21
C LEU A 191 -2.10 -3.83 8.73
N GLY A 192 -2.25 -2.66 9.27
CA GLY A 192 -2.03 -2.30 10.68
C GLY A 192 -0.90 -1.27 10.81
N PRO A 193 -0.25 -1.10 11.98
CA PRO A 193 -0.49 -1.90 13.20
C PRO A 193 -1.83 -1.59 13.87
N PHE A 194 -2.40 -2.60 14.49
CA PHE A 194 -3.56 -2.50 15.38
C PHE A 194 -3.12 -2.78 16.83
N SER A 195 -3.87 -2.28 17.79
CA SER A 195 -3.55 -2.49 19.21
C SER A 195 -4.80 -2.88 20.01
N GLY A 196 -4.59 -3.67 21.06
CA GLY A 196 -5.63 -4.04 22.00
C GLY A 196 -5.05 -4.53 23.33
N VAL A 197 -5.92 -4.68 24.31
CA VAL A 197 -5.60 -5.23 25.63
C VAL A 197 -6.36 -6.53 25.81
N VAL A 198 -5.70 -7.57 26.28
CA VAL A 198 -6.35 -8.85 26.56
C VAL A 198 -7.25 -8.71 27.79
N ALA A 199 -8.52 -9.05 27.64
CA ALA A 199 -9.49 -9.02 28.74
C ALA A 199 -9.08 -9.95 29.88
N ASP A 200 -9.39 -9.56 31.12
CA ASP A 200 -9.23 -10.44 32.27
C ASP A 200 -10.25 -11.60 32.18
N SER A 201 -9.81 -12.81 32.52
CA SER A 201 -10.65 -14.01 32.47
C SER A 201 -11.75 -14.06 33.54
N SER A 202 -11.90 -12.98 34.29
CA SER A 202 -12.89 -12.85 35.39
C SER A 202 -14.17 -12.14 35.03
N ASP A 203 -14.36 -11.72 33.74
CA ASP A 203 -15.60 -11.09 33.25
C ASP A 203 -16.41 -12.01 32.33
#